data_fb979501aef01dfaaf2fe2f642243ba1
#
_entry.id   fb979501aef01dfaaf2fe2f642243ba1
#
_cell.length_a   1.000
_cell.length_b   1.000
_cell.length_c   1.000
_cell.angle_alpha   90.00
_cell.angle_beta   90.00
_cell.angle_gamma   90.00
#
_symmetry.space_group_name_H-M   'P 1'
#
loop_
_entity.id
_entity.type
_entity.pdbx_description
1 polymer ?
#
loop_
_entity_poly.entity_id
_entity_poly.type
_entity_poly.pdbx_seq_one_letter_code
_entity_poly.pdbx_strand_id
1 'polypeptide(L)'
;MKSFPLICLFVCLLCSPAGFAADEALLEESFTTELSPDWFWGLGTWTVKDGILRGFESGERRHGPVKMRKFPFKDATLTCAFRLERGATFAGIIFNGSQERGHLVHLVMAGDTVRVLAHPKKGETLELLKEPTTLSKGEWHEVNITFAGPTFTAMVDERTYEVTHDCIAEEKLTFGLGGDSGGPEGEKAGALEFRSLKISAPSQR
;
A
#
# COMPACT_ATOMS: atom_id res chain seq x y z
N MET A 1 -58.57 -27.40 45.95
CA MET A 1 -58.07 -26.65 44.84
C MET A 1 -56.57 -26.62 44.98
N LYS A 2 -55.83 -27.37 44.15
CA LYS A 2 -54.35 -27.46 44.20
C LYS A 2 -53.81 -26.62 42.99
N SER A 3 -53.12 -25.51 43.30
CA SER A 3 -52.48 -24.65 42.28
C SER A 3 -51.16 -25.27 41.88
N PHE A 4 -50.96 -25.48 40.56
CA PHE A 4 -49.65 -25.84 39.96
C PHE A 4 -48.90 -24.56 39.55
N PRO A 5 -47.63 -24.43 39.86
CA PRO A 5 -46.81 -23.31 39.31
C PRO A 5 -46.36 -23.64 37.88
N LEU A 6 -46.57 -22.68 36.99
CA LEU A 6 -46.10 -22.67 35.60
C LEU A 6 -44.63 -22.29 35.60
N ILE A 7 -43.74 -23.24 35.27
CA ILE A 7 -42.31 -22.98 35.09
C ILE A 7 -42.11 -22.49 33.66
N CYS A 8 -41.84 -21.19 33.50
CA CYS A 8 -41.38 -20.61 32.24
C CYS A 8 -39.89 -20.95 32.00
N LEU A 9 -39.62 -21.84 31.06
CA LEU A 9 -38.28 -22.18 30.63
C LEU A 9 -37.79 -21.08 29.69
N PHE A 10 -36.88 -20.21 30.15
CA PHE A 10 -36.24 -19.20 29.37
C PHE A 10 -35.06 -19.83 28.57
N VAL A 11 -35.29 -20.10 27.30
CA VAL A 11 -34.22 -20.56 26.40
C VAL A 11 -33.38 -19.31 25.96
N CYS A 12 -32.23 -19.09 26.62
CA CYS A 12 -31.24 -18.14 26.15
C CYS A 12 -30.59 -18.69 24.89
N LEU A 13 -30.99 -18.20 23.71
CA LEU A 13 -30.20 -18.35 22.49
C LEU A 13 -28.88 -17.57 22.66
N LEU A 14 -27.80 -18.29 22.91
CA LEU A 14 -26.45 -17.75 22.81
C LEU A 14 -26.13 -17.49 21.32
N CYS A 15 -26.38 -16.27 20.87
CA CYS A 15 -25.82 -15.79 19.62
C CYS A 15 -24.31 -15.69 19.79
N SER A 16 -23.55 -16.68 19.31
CA SER A 16 -22.10 -16.57 19.18
C SER A 16 -21.82 -15.49 18.14
N PRO A 17 -21.01 -14.45 18.42
CA PRO A 17 -20.58 -13.55 17.38
C PRO A 17 -19.78 -14.37 16.38
N ALA A 18 -20.14 -14.31 15.08
CA ALA A 18 -19.32 -14.83 14.01
C ALA A 18 -17.98 -14.10 14.09
N GLY A 19 -16.95 -14.79 14.57
CA GLY A 19 -15.60 -14.28 14.59
C GLY A 19 -15.20 -14.03 13.13
N PHE A 20 -14.99 -12.76 12.76
CA PHE A 20 -14.28 -12.44 11.53
C PHE A 20 -12.90 -13.07 11.67
N ALA A 21 -12.61 -14.10 10.85
CA ALA A 21 -11.26 -14.60 10.73
C ALA A 21 -10.38 -13.41 10.29
N ALA A 22 -9.41 -13.05 11.10
CA ALA A 22 -8.43 -12.05 10.69
C ALA A 22 -7.72 -12.62 9.46
N ASP A 23 -7.69 -11.85 8.35
CA ASP A 23 -6.98 -12.24 7.14
C ASP A 23 -5.54 -12.59 7.51
N GLU A 24 -5.09 -13.80 7.16
CA GLU A 24 -3.76 -14.30 7.47
C GLU A 24 -2.72 -13.38 6.78
N ALA A 25 -1.83 -12.82 7.60
CA ALA A 25 -0.76 -11.98 7.08
C ALA A 25 0.27 -12.84 6.34
N LEU A 26 0.44 -12.58 5.04
CA LEU A 26 1.48 -13.21 4.21
C LEU A 26 2.82 -12.49 4.39
N LEU A 27 2.79 -11.21 4.72
CA LEU A 27 3.92 -10.35 5.00
C LEU A 27 3.51 -9.27 6.00
N GLU A 28 4.40 -8.98 6.95
CA GLU A 28 4.26 -7.84 7.86
C GLU A 28 5.63 -7.19 8.10
N GLU A 29 5.70 -5.86 7.89
CA GLU A 29 6.88 -5.03 8.11
C GLU A 29 6.54 -3.91 9.07
N SER A 30 7.04 -4.03 10.27
CA SER A 30 6.86 -3.02 11.33
C SER A 30 7.90 -1.91 11.30
N PHE A 31 8.98 -2.08 10.49
CA PHE A 31 10.12 -1.16 10.41
C PHE A 31 10.75 -0.81 11.77
N THR A 32 10.81 -1.79 12.67
CA THR A 32 11.45 -1.65 14.00
C THR A 32 12.89 -2.12 14.02
N THR A 33 13.31 -2.87 13.01
CA THR A 33 14.65 -3.42 12.84
C THR A 33 15.17 -3.06 11.44
N GLU A 34 16.42 -3.38 11.16
CA GLU A 34 17.00 -3.25 9.81
C GLU A 34 16.15 -4.02 8.80
N LEU A 35 16.11 -3.51 7.56
CA LEU A 35 15.38 -4.13 6.47
C LEU A 35 15.95 -5.51 6.16
N SER A 36 15.06 -6.48 5.92
CA SER A 36 15.47 -7.82 5.49
C SER A 36 16.19 -7.79 4.13
N PRO A 37 16.97 -8.81 3.77
CA PRO A 37 17.61 -8.91 2.44
C PRO A 37 16.65 -8.90 1.26
N ASP A 38 15.36 -9.17 1.48
CA ASP A 38 14.34 -9.08 0.45
C ASP A 38 14.12 -7.65 -0.05
N TRP A 39 14.50 -6.64 0.74
CA TRP A 39 14.61 -5.26 0.31
C TRP A 39 15.90 -5.03 -0.47
N PHE A 40 15.98 -5.61 -1.65
CA PHE A 40 17.21 -5.91 -2.39
C PHE A 40 17.79 -4.74 -3.18
N TRP A 41 17.00 -3.73 -3.53
CA TRP A 41 17.44 -2.64 -4.41
C TRP A 41 16.79 -1.31 -4.01
N GLY A 42 17.46 -0.20 -4.29
CA GLY A 42 16.90 1.12 -4.09
C GLY A 42 17.74 2.25 -4.66
N LEU A 43 17.13 3.42 -4.76
CA LEU A 43 17.72 4.71 -5.04
C LEU A 43 17.40 5.64 -3.87
N GLY A 44 18.24 6.67 -3.69
CA GLY A 44 18.14 7.58 -2.55
C GLY A 44 18.70 6.95 -1.27
N THR A 45 18.55 7.68 -0.17
CA THR A 45 18.93 7.22 1.17
C THR A 45 17.70 6.76 1.91
N TRP A 46 17.78 5.58 2.52
CA TRP A 46 16.70 4.98 3.28
C TRP A 46 17.16 4.66 4.71
N THR A 47 16.35 5.02 5.69
CA THR A 47 16.60 4.75 7.10
C THR A 47 15.37 4.12 7.73
N VAL A 48 15.61 3.23 8.71
CA VAL A 48 14.58 2.64 9.56
C VAL A 48 14.77 3.17 10.97
N LYS A 49 13.74 3.77 11.53
CA LYS A 49 13.75 4.28 12.90
C LYS A 49 12.34 4.37 13.46
N ASP A 50 12.14 3.89 14.68
CA ASP A 50 10.90 4.04 15.45
C ASP A 50 9.64 3.55 14.70
N GLY A 51 9.75 2.46 13.96
CA GLY A 51 8.66 1.89 13.17
C GLY A 51 8.39 2.61 11.83
N ILE A 52 9.32 3.46 11.39
CA ILE A 52 9.19 4.25 10.17
C ILE A 52 10.32 3.90 9.21
N LEU A 53 9.95 3.61 7.97
CA LEU A 53 10.86 3.58 6.82
C LEU A 53 10.84 4.95 6.16
N ARG A 54 11.95 5.67 6.23
CA ARG A 54 12.10 7.03 5.72
C ARG A 54 13.06 7.07 4.55
N GLY A 55 12.62 7.64 3.42
CA GLY A 55 13.37 7.76 2.19
C GLY A 55 13.45 9.19 1.68
N PHE A 56 14.63 9.61 1.23
CA PHE A 56 14.84 10.91 0.61
C PHE A 56 15.83 10.81 -0.55
N GLU A 57 15.71 11.73 -1.50
CA GLU A 57 16.62 11.80 -2.63
C GLU A 57 18.04 12.09 -2.15
N SER A 58 19.00 11.36 -2.66
CA SER A 58 20.40 11.57 -2.38
C SER A 58 21.25 11.24 -3.59
N GLY A 59 22.37 11.94 -3.73
CA GLY A 59 23.37 11.67 -4.73
C GLY A 59 23.08 12.26 -6.11
N GLU A 60 23.90 11.86 -7.06
CA GLU A 60 24.02 12.50 -8.38
C GLU A 60 22.90 12.17 -9.38
N ARG A 61 22.12 11.12 -9.10
CA ARG A 61 21.18 10.57 -10.10
C ARG A 61 19.91 11.39 -10.30
N ARG A 62 19.63 12.37 -9.47
CA ARG A 62 18.42 13.21 -9.53
C ARG A 62 17.15 12.40 -9.73
N HIS A 63 17.04 11.31 -9.00
CA HIS A 63 15.89 10.41 -9.00
C HIS A 63 15.34 10.33 -7.60
N GLY A 64 14.04 10.51 -7.47
CA GLY A 64 13.37 10.37 -6.18
C GLY A 64 13.66 9.01 -5.51
N PRO A 65 13.53 8.93 -4.19
CA PRO A 65 13.83 7.70 -3.46
C PRO A 65 12.89 6.56 -3.88
N VAL A 66 13.47 5.38 -4.07
CA VAL A 66 12.73 4.13 -4.33
C VAL A 66 13.39 3.00 -3.55
N LYS A 67 12.61 2.16 -2.90
CA LYS A 67 13.07 0.94 -2.23
C LYS A 67 12.22 -0.24 -2.66
N MET A 68 12.87 -1.26 -3.24
CA MET A 68 12.21 -2.42 -3.85
C MET A 68 12.32 -3.65 -2.96
N ARG A 69 11.22 -4.40 -2.84
CA ARG A 69 11.13 -5.66 -2.11
C ARG A 69 10.70 -6.82 -3.01
N LYS A 70 11.33 -7.98 -2.82
CA LYS A 70 10.89 -9.27 -3.40
C LYS A 70 9.70 -9.77 -2.60
N PHE A 71 8.59 -9.99 -3.27
CA PHE A 71 7.41 -10.63 -2.71
C PHE A 71 6.47 -11.02 -3.87
N PRO A 72 6.53 -12.27 -4.34
CA PRO A 72 5.68 -12.73 -5.44
C PRO A 72 4.23 -12.90 -4.98
N PHE A 73 3.29 -12.37 -5.75
CA PHE A 73 1.86 -12.59 -5.57
C PHE A 73 1.10 -12.29 -6.86
N LYS A 74 -0.10 -12.83 -6.97
CA LYS A 74 -1.02 -12.49 -8.05
C LYS A 74 -2.15 -11.60 -7.55
N ASP A 75 -2.92 -12.11 -6.61
CA ASP A 75 -4.00 -11.40 -5.94
C ASP A 75 -3.66 -11.28 -4.45
N ALA A 76 -3.81 -10.09 -3.90
CA ALA A 76 -3.50 -9.80 -2.50
C ALA A 76 -4.09 -8.45 -2.10
N THR A 77 -4.16 -8.22 -0.80
CA THR A 77 -4.40 -6.90 -0.22
C THR A 77 -3.13 -6.39 0.46
N LEU A 78 -2.66 -5.21 0.05
CA LEU A 78 -1.54 -4.50 0.67
C LEU A 78 -2.09 -3.31 1.46
N THR A 79 -1.71 -3.20 2.72
CA THR A 79 -2.01 -2.03 3.55
C THR A 79 -0.73 -1.39 4.06
N CYS A 80 -0.68 -0.07 4.12
CA CYS A 80 0.36 0.68 4.79
C CYS A 80 -0.13 2.10 5.10
N ALA A 81 0.62 2.83 5.91
CA ALA A 81 0.45 4.27 6.01
C ALA A 81 1.66 4.98 5.41
N PHE A 82 1.44 6.15 4.81
CA PHE A 82 2.48 7.02 4.30
C PHE A 82 2.34 8.46 4.80
N ARG A 83 3.43 9.20 4.76
CA ARG A 83 3.46 10.63 5.06
C ARG A 83 4.40 11.34 4.08
N LEU A 84 3.94 12.47 3.56
CA LEU A 84 4.74 13.39 2.77
C LEU A 84 5.29 14.47 3.70
N GLU A 85 6.59 14.48 3.94
CA GLU A 85 7.21 15.60 4.65
C GLU A 85 7.18 16.89 3.79
N ARG A 86 7.38 18.02 4.45
CA ARG A 86 7.47 19.32 3.79
C ARG A 86 8.55 19.29 2.68
N GLY A 87 8.18 19.58 1.47
CA GLY A 87 9.06 19.48 0.29
C GLY A 87 8.75 18.31 -0.60
N ALA A 88 8.40 17.14 -0.05
CA ALA A 88 7.99 16.00 -0.86
C ALA A 88 6.78 16.33 -1.75
N THR A 89 6.76 15.83 -2.97
CA THR A 89 5.70 16.13 -3.93
C THR A 89 4.70 15.00 -4.07
N PHE A 90 5.14 13.74 -4.04
CA PHE A 90 4.27 12.56 -4.05
C PHE A 90 4.92 11.34 -3.41
N ALA A 91 4.11 10.44 -2.88
CA ALA A 91 4.47 9.07 -2.57
C ALA A 91 3.92 8.13 -3.65
N GLY A 92 4.58 7.00 -3.86
CA GLY A 92 4.16 6.00 -4.82
C GLY A 92 4.37 4.58 -4.32
N ILE A 93 3.49 3.67 -4.73
CA ILE A 93 3.64 2.24 -4.57
C ILE A 93 3.68 1.62 -5.95
N ILE A 94 4.74 0.85 -6.22
CA ILE A 94 5.11 0.36 -7.54
C ILE A 94 5.04 -1.17 -7.50
N PHE A 95 4.40 -1.78 -8.49
CA PHE A 95 4.32 -3.24 -8.63
C PHE A 95 4.93 -3.67 -9.95
N ASN A 96 5.83 -4.65 -9.90
CA ASN A 96 6.58 -5.10 -11.08
C ASN A 96 6.40 -6.59 -11.32
N GLY A 97 6.41 -6.97 -12.59
CA GLY A 97 6.60 -8.34 -13.04
C GLY A 97 8.08 -8.75 -13.09
N SER A 98 8.45 -9.62 -14.05
CA SER A 98 9.84 -9.98 -14.27
C SER A 98 10.70 -8.80 -14.75
N GLN A 99 12.02 -8.96 -14.75
CA GLN A 99 12.93 -7.93 -15.25
C GLN A 99 12.68 -7.60 -16.73
N GLU A 100 12.31 -8.60 -17.54
CA GLU A 100 11.93 -8.38 -18.94
C GLU A 100 10.59 -7.65 -19.03
N ARG A 101 9.65 -7.96 -18.15
CA ARG A 101 8.32 -7.35 -18.14
C ARG A 101 8.34 -5.92 -17.61
N GLY A 102 9.11 -5.65 -16.58
CA GLY A 102 9.20 -4.35 -15.93
C GLY A 102 7.98 -4.00 -15.07
N HIS A 103 7.61 -2.74 -15.09
CA HIS A 103 6.47 -2.24 -14.31
C HIS A 103 5.13 -2.82 -14.79
N LEU A 104 4.20 -3.01 -13.85
CA LEU A 104 2.82 -3.41 -14.10
C LEU A 104 1.84 -2.31 -13.71
N VAL A 105 1.90 -1.86 -12.46
CA VAL A 105 1.00 -0.84 -11.91
C VAL A 105 1.77 0.09 -10.98
N HIS A 106 1.47 1.38 -11.06
CA HIS A 106 1.88 2.38 -10.07
C HIS A 106 0.65 3.08 -9.49
N LEU A 107 0.59 3.17 -8.18
CA LEU A 107 -0.25 4.12 -7.45
C LEU A 107 0.60 5.33 -7.11
N VAL A 108 0.19 6.51 -7.52
CA VAL A 108 0.86 7.80 -7.25
C VAL A 108 -0.06 8.67 -6.43
N MET A 109 0.38 9.11 -5.27
CA MET A 109 -0.38 9.89 -4.28
C MET A 109 0.33 11.22 -4.04
N ALA A 110 -0.13 12.27 -4.73
CA ALA A 110 0.33 13.63 -4.54
C ALA A 110 -0.62 14.41 -3.61
N GLY A 111 -0.20 15.58 -3.13
CA GLY A 111 -1.02 16.39 -2.23
C GLY A 111 -2.40 16.76 -2.77
N ASP A 112 -2.55 16.85 -4.08
CA ASP A 112 -3.77 17.28 -4.78
C ASP A 112 -4.37 16.23 -5.73
N THR A 113 -3.70 15.09 -5.94
CA THR A 113 -4.09 14.13 -6.98
C THR A 113 -3.69 12.71 -6.63
N VAL A 114 -4.59 11.74 -6.85
CA VAL A 114 -4.28 10.32 -6.92
C VAL A 114 -4.33 9.88 -8.37
N ARG A 115 -3.31 9.10 -8.79
CA ARG A 115 -3.22 8.54 -10.14
C ARG A 115 -2.94 7.06 -10.08
N VAL A 116 -3.51 6.30 -11.01
CA VAL A 116 -3.16 4.90 -11.26
C VAL A 116 -2.64 4.78 -12.67
N LEU A 117 -1.40 4.31 -12.78
CA LEU A 117 -0.70 4.10 -14.06
C LEU A 117 -0.57 2.60 -14.29
N ALA A 118 -1.01 2.13 -15.45
CA ALA A 118 -0.73 0.78 -15.93
C ALA A 118 0.41 0.80 -16.93
N HIS A 119 1.12 -0.33 -17.03
CA HIS A 119 2.20 -0.52 -17.97
C HIS A 119 1.91 -1.77 -18.81
N PRO A 120 1.10 -1.67 -19.90
CA PRO A 120 0.72 -2.82 -20.74
C PRO A 120 1.92 -3.57 -21.31
N LYS A 121 2.98 -2.83 -21.62
CA LYS A 121 4.27 -3.36 -22.09
C LYS A 121 5.43 -2.60 -21.45
N LYS A 122 6.61 -3.18 -21.48
CA LYS A 122 7.84 -2.51 -21.04
C LYS A 122 8.03 -1.19 -21.80
N GLY A 123 8.17 -0.10 -21.03
CA GLY A 123 8.35 1.24 -21.60
C GLY A 123 7.08 1.96 -22.05
N GLU A 124 5.92 1.29 -21.98
CA GLU A 124 4.62 1.90 -22.21
C GLU A 124 3.95 2.28 -20.88
N THR A 125 3.34 3.45 -20.83
CA THR A 125 2.58 3.90 -19.65
C THR A 125 1.21 4.40 -20.09
N LEU A 126 0.17 3.89 -19.44
CA LEU A 126 -1.21 4.28 -19.61
C LEU A 126 -1.76 4.82 -18.29
N GLU A 127 -2.23 6.05 -18.27
CA GLU A 127 -2.93 6.61 -17.13
C GLU A 127 -4.37 6.09 -17.13
N LEU A 128 -4.68 5.17 -16.19
CA LEU A 128 -6.03 4.60 -16.06
C LEU A 128 -6.94 5.49 -15.23
N LEU A 129 -6.37 6.24 -14.29
CA LEU A 129 -7.12 7.11 -13.40
C LEU A 129 -6.26 8.31 -13.00
N LYS A 130 -6.91 9.49 -12.95
CA LYS A 130 -6.39 10.71 -12.33
C LYS A 130 -7.54 11.46 -11.68
N GLU A 131 -7.55 11.46 -10.35
CA GLU A 131 -8.63 12.03 -9.56
C GLU A 131 -8.09 13.07 -8.57
N PRO A 132 -8.79 14.20 -8.38
CA PRO A 132 -8.41 15.18 -7.38
C PRO A 132 -8.57 14.60 -5.97
N THR A 133 -7.67 14.98 -5.07
CA THR A 133 -7.70 14.64 -3.65
C THR A 133 -7.16 15.79 -2.82
N THR A 134 -7.12 15.61 -1.50
CA THR A 134 -6.42 16.52 -0.59
C THR A 134 -5.68 15.67 0.44
N LEU A 135 -4.35 15.58 0.29
CA LEU A 135 -3.47 14.87 1.20
C LEU A 135 -2.57 15.87 1.88
N SER A 136 -2.80 16.08 3.17
CA SER A 136 -2.06 17.06 3.96
C SER A 136 -0.63 16.64 4.20
N LYS A 137 0.34 17.51 3.89
CA LYS A 137 1.75 17.24 4.21
C LYS A 137 1.97 17.23 5.73
N GLY A 138 2.82 16.31 6.19
CA GLY A 138 3.11 16.11 7.59
C GLY A 138 2.12 15.24 8.34
N GLU A 139 1.01 14.85 7.73
CA GLU A 139 0.02 13.95 8.30
C GLU A 139 0.16 12.54 7.74
N TRP A 140 -0.24 11.53 8.53
CA TRP A 140 -0.27 10.15 8.10
C TRP A 140 -1.55 9.87 7.33
N HIS A 141 -1.40 9.23 6.16
CA HIS A 141 -2.48 8.78 5.29
C HIS A 141 -2.46 7.26 5.20
N GLU A 142 -3.62 6.64 5.32
CA GLU A 142 -3.75 5.19 5.22
C GLU A 142 -4.00 4.77 3.77
N VAL A 143 -3.37 3.67 3.36
CA VAL A 143 -3.52 3.09 2.03
C VAL A 143 -3.91 1.63 2.15
N ASN A 144 -4.96 1.24 1.42
CA ASN A 144 -5.34 -0.14 1.25
C ASN A 144 -5.46 -0.42 -0.25
N ILE A 145 -4.68 -1.36 -0.77
CA ILE A 145 -4.65 -1.75 -2.17
C ILE A 145 -5.08 -3.20 -2.27
N THR A 146 -6.08 -3.48 -3.12
CA THR A 146 -6.51 -4.85 -3.42
C THR A 146 -6.33 -5.15 -4.91
N PHE A 147 -5.68 -6.28 -5.19
CA PHE A 147 -5.63 -6.91 -6.51
C PHE A 147 -6.61 -8.08 -6.53
N ALA A 148 -7.51 -8.09 -7.52
CA ALA A 148 -8.47 -9.15 -7.75
C ALA A 148 -8.61 -9.40 -9.27
N GLY A 149 -7.84 -10.34 -9.81
CA GLY A 149 -7.71 -10.54 -11.25
C GLY A 149 -7.26 -9.26 -11.98
N PRO A 150 -8.01 -8.76 -12.98
CA PRO A 150 -7.67 -7.55 -13.72
C PRO A 150 -8.04 -6.26 -13.00
N THR A 151 -8.64 -6.33 -11.80
CA THR A 151 -9.10 -5.15 -11.05
C THR A 151 -8.08 -4.76 -9.98
N PHE A 152 -7.76 -3.48 -9.96
CA PHE A 152 -6.98 -2.79 -8.93
C PHE A 152 -7.88 -1.81 -8.21
N THR A 153 -8.03 -1.99 -6.91
CA THR A 153 -8.76 -1.06 -6.04
C THR A 153 -7.79 -0.47 -5.03
N ALA A 154 -7.70 0.85 -4.97
CA ALA A 154 -6.95 1.56 -3.94
C ALA A 154 -7.91 2.41 -3.10
N MET A 155 -7.85 2.25 -1.79
CA MET A 155 -8.47 3.17 -0.85
C MET A 155 -7.36 4.00 -0.21
N VAL A 156 -7.43 5.31 -0.36
CA VAL A 156 -6.52 6.27 0.28
C VAL A 156 -7.36 7.10 1.24
N ASP A 157 -7.11 6.94 2.53
CA ASP A 157 -7.98 7.39 3.60
C ASP A 157 -9.42 6.86 3.39
N GLU A 158 -10.40 7.71 3.20
CA GLU A 158 -11.81 7.33 3.02
C GLU A 158 -12.22 7.25 1.54
N ARG A 159 -11.32 7.52 0.58
CA ARG A 159 -11.64 7.57 -0.85
C ARG A 159 -11.18 6.33 -1.57
N THR A 160 -12.08 5.74 -2.34
CA THR A 160 -11.81 4.54 -3.15
C THR A 160 -11.62 4.91 -4.62
N TYR A 161 -10.60 4.31 -5.22
CA TYR A 161 -10.22 4.44 -6.63
C TYR A 161 -10.14 3.04 -7.22
N GLU A 162 -10.87 2.78 -8.29
CA GLU A 162 -10.92 1.46 -8.92
C GLU A 162 -10.66 1.56 -10.41
N VAL A 163 -9.83 0.67 -10.93
CA VAL A 163 -9.51 0.55 -12.35
C VAL A 163 -9.40 -0.91 -12.75
N THR A 164 -9.58 -1.19 -14.03
CA THR A 164 -9.45 -2.54 -14.59
C THR A 164 -8.57 -2.49 -15.84
N HIS A 165 -7.59 -3.40 -15.92
CA HIS A 165 -6.75 -3.59 -17.10
C HIS A 165 -6.08 -4.98 -17.06
N ASP A 166 -5.90 -5.63 -18.20
CA ASP A 166 -5.38 -7.00 -18.29
C ASP A 166 -4.01 -7.18 -17.63
N CYS A 167 -3.11 -6.19 -17.74
CA CYS A 167 -1.78 -6.29 -17.12
C CYS A 167 -1.82 -6.31 -15.59
N ILE A 168 -2.92 -5.90 -14.97
CA ILE A 168 -3.11 -5.96 -13.51
C ILE A 168 -3.23 -7.42 -13.03
N ALA A 169 -3.78 -8.31 -13.88
CA ALA A 169 -3.92 -9.74 -13.58
C ALA A 169 -2.59 -10.51 -13.64
N GLU A 170 -1.52 -9.90 -14.16
CA GLU A 170 -0.20 -10.53 -14.20
C GLU A 170 0.38 -10.74 -12.79
N GLU A 171 1.27 -11.71 -12.63
CA GLU A 171 1.98 -11.95 -11.37
C GLU A 171 2.93 -10.78 -11.07
N LYS A 172 2.84 -10.25 -9.85
CA LYS A 172 3.75 -9.26 -9.30
C LYS A 172 4.87 -10.00 -8.60
N LEU A 173 6.11 -9.82 -9.02
CA LEU A 173 7.28 -10.46 -8.42
C LEU A 173 7.94 -9.57 -7.36
N THR A 174 7.77 -8.27 -7.50
CA THR A 174 8.29 -7.28 -6.56
C THR A 174 7.32 -6.12 -6.40
N PHE A 175 7.40 -5.47 -5.27
CA PHE A 175 6.80 -4.15 -5.09
C PHE A 175 7.85 -3.16 -4.58
N GLY A 176 7.55 -1.87 -4.69
CA GLY A 176 8.42 -0.80 -4.22
C GLY A 176 7.65 0.32 -3.56
N LEU A 177 8.27 0.93 -2.56
CA LEU A 177 7.87 2.18 -1.95
C LEU A 177 8.78 3.28 -2.46
N GLY A 178 8.23 4.42 -2.85
CA GLY A 178 9.05 5.50 -3.41
C GLY A 178 8.25 6.76 -3.69
N GLY A 179 8.81 7.63 -4.51
CA GLY A 179 8.18 8.87 -4.92
C GLY A 179 9.18 9.99 -5.19
N ASP A 180 8.78 11.23 -4.92
CA ASP A 180 9.63 12.40 -5.08
C ASP A 180 9.67 13.19 -3.76
N SER A 181 10.86 13.33 -3.20
CA SER A 181 11.11 14.05 -1.94
C SER A 181 11.31 15.56 -2.12
N GLY A 182 11.19 16.07 -3.36
CA GLY A 182 11.33 17.50 -3.65
C GLY A 182 12.77 17.96 -3.88
N GLY A 183 13.69 17.02 -4.07
CA GLY A 183 15.08 17.27 -4.36
C GLY A 183 16.05 16.66 -3.36
N PRO A 184 17.34 16.62 -3.68
CA PRO A 184 18.33 15.88 -2.92
C PRO A 184 18.73 16.54 -1.60
N GLU A 185 18.72 17.86 -1.53
CA GLU A 185 19.17 18.62 -0.35
C GLU A 185 18.62 20.05 -0.34
N GLY A 186 18.66 20.69 0.85
CA GLY A 186 18.33 22.08 1.05
C GLY A 186 16.98 22.31 1.72
N GLU A 187 16.57 23.56 1.86
CA GLU A 187 15.36 23.99 2.58
C GLU A 187 14.05 23.45 1.97
N LYS A 188 14.08 23.06 0.69
CA LYS A 188 12.94 22.53 -0.05
C LYS A 188 12.89 21.00 -0.03
N ALA A 189 13.97 20.35 0.36
CA ALA A 189 14.01 18.89 0.43
C ALA A 189 13.09 18.38 1.55
N GLY A 190 12.43 17.28 1.28
CA GLY A 190 11.59 16.56 2.22
C GLY A 190 11.96 15.09 2.24
N ALA A 191 11.07 14.29 2.79
CA ALA A 191 11.18 12.85 2.78
C ALA A 191 9.82 12.21 2.57
N LEU A 192 9.86 10.93 2.19
CA LEU A 192 8.72 10.03 2.16
C LEU A 192 8.85 9.11 3.37
N GLU A 193 7.79 8.90 4.06
CA GLU A 193 7.76 8.01 5.20
C GLU A 193 6.66 6.98 5.04
N PHE A 194 6.97 5.74 5.44
CA PHE A 194 6.04 4.61 5.40
C PHE A 194 6.09 3.87 6.72
N ARG A 195 4.95 3.30 7.15
CA ARG A 195 4.85 2.46 8.33
C ARG A 195 3.77 1.39 8.17
N SER A 196 3.81 0.38 9.04
CA SER A 196 2.74 -0.63 9.18
C SER A 196 2.39 -1.33 7.88
N LEU A 197 3.41 -1.73 7.09
CA LEU A 197 3.20 -2.44 5.83
C LEU A 197 2.77 -3.88 6.11
N LYS A 198 1.62 -4.26 5.55
CA LYS A 198 1.11 -5.62 5.62
C LYS A 198 0.60 -6.06 4.25
N ILE A 199 0.83 -7.33 3.91
CA ILE A 199 0.19 -7.99 2.76
C ILE A 199 -0.55 -9.21 3.28
N SER A 200 -1.79 -9.39 2.87
CA SER A 200 -2.65 -10.53 3.20
C SER A 200 -3.27 -11.14 1.94
N ALA A 201 -3.82 -12.34 2.06
CA ALA A 201 -4.67 -12.88 1.02
C ALA A 201 -5.84 -11.91 0.75
N PRO A 202 -6.39 -11.85 -0.48
CA PRO A 202 -7.56 -11.02 -0.75
C PRO A 202 -8.72 -11.50 0.11
N SER A 203 -9.42 -10.58 0.76
CA SER A 203 -10.64 -10.92 1.50
C SER A 203 -11.64 -11.55 0.55
N GLN A 204 -12.13 -12.74 0.88
CA GLN A 204 -13.22 -13.36 0.12
C GLN A 204 -14.47 -12.51 0.34
N ARG A 205 -14.97 -11.88 -0.72
CA ARG A 205 -16.25 -11.17 -0.71
C ARG A 205 -17.40 -12.15 -0.90
#